data_f06c0f653642a5c2a3f222686dbe42f7
#
_entry.id   f06c0f653642a5c2a3f222686dbe42f7
#
_cell.length_a   1.000
_cell.length_b   1.000
_cell.length_c   1.000
_cell.angle_alpha   90.00
_cell.angle_beta   90.00
_cell.angle_gamma   90.00
#
_symmetry.space_group_name_H-M   'P 1'
#
loop_
_entity.id
_entity.type
_entity.pdbx_description
1 polymer ?
#
loop_
_entity_poly.entity_id
_entity_poly.type
_entity_poly.pdbx_seq_one_letter_code
_entity_poly.pdbx_strand_id
1 'polypeptide(L)'
;MKTPIQFLFDFGSPNAYLCHKVLGAIESRTGAHFDYVPILLGGLFKLSNNRSPVQAFADIPNKLAYDRLEMRRFVARHELAKFTLNPYFPVNTLKIMRLAVAAQDLGCAPAYIDVMYSAMWEQGRNMDDGEIGRASCRERVSLVV
;
A
#
# COMPACT_ATOMS: atom_id res chain seq x y z
N MET A 1 25.73 7.14 12.98
CA MET A 1 24.40 7.54 12.43
C MET A 1 23.76 6.32 11.83
N LYS A 2 22.51 5.96 12.22
CA LYS A 2 21.79 4.88 11.54
C LYS A 2 21.31 5.42 10.18
N THR A 3 21.62 4.72 9.11
CA THR A 3 21.13 5.07 7.77
C THR A 3 19.60 4.87 7.77
N PRO A 4 18.81 5.86 7.39
CA PRO A 4 17.37 5.71 7.29
C PRO A 4 17.03 4.65 6.23
N ILE A 5 16.07 3.80 6.51
CA ILE A 5 15.56 2.80 5.55
C ILE A 5 14.32 3.38 4.91
N GLN A 6 14.34 3.58 3.60
CA GLN A 6 13.18 4.08 2.88
C GLN A 6 12.23 2.94 2.51
N PHE A 7 10.97 3.09 2.85
CA PHE A 7 9.89 2.23 2.40
C PHE A 7 9.11 2.91 1.28
N LEU A 8 9.45 2.57 0.04
CA LEU A 8 8.76 3.06 -1.16
C LEU A 8 7.41 2.37 -1.28
N PHE A 9 6.31 3.11 -1.31
CA PHE A 9 4.98 2.52 -1.31
C PHE A 9 4.01 3.17 -2.30
N ASP A 10 3.08 2.35 -2.79
CA ASP A 10 1.87 2.76 -3.51
C ASP A 10 0.70 1.93 -2.96
N PHE A 11 -0.44 2.54 -2.71
CA PHE A 11 -1.62 1.84 -2.19
C PHE A 11 -2.13 0.75 -3.13
N GLY A 12 -1.85 0.84 -4.43
CA GLY A 12 -2.18 -0.19 -5.41
C GLY A 12 -1.31 -1.44 -5.36
N SER A 13 -0.28 -1.48 -4.50
CA SER A 13 0.59 -2.66 -4.35
C SER A 13 0.14 -3.53 -3.16
N PRO A 14 -0.36 -4.76 -3.40
CA PRO A 14 -0.68 -5.68 -2.30
C PRO A 14 0.57 -6.06 -1.49
N ASN A 15 1.73 -6.16 -2.12
CA ASN A 15 2.98 -6.44 -1.43
C ASN A 15 3.40 -5.29 -0.50
N ALA A 16 3.20 -4.04 -0.92
CA ALA A 16 3.46 -2.89 -0.06
C ALA A 16 2.52 -2.87 1.15
N TYR A 17 1.23 -3.21 0.97
CA TYR A 17 0.30 -3.41 2.10
C TYR A 17 0.80 -4.48 3.06
N LEU A 18 1.17 -5.66 2.56
CA LEU A 18 1.66 -6.76 3.40
C LEU A 18 2.92 -6.37 4.17
N CYS A 19 3.87 -5.67 3.54
CA CYS A 19 5.04 -5.11 4.20
C CYS A 19 4.63 -4.11 5.28
N HIS A 20 3.78 -3.14 4.97
CA HIS A 20 3.28 -2.14 5.92
C HIS A 20 2.73 -2.78 7.20
N LYS A 21 1.98 -3.87 7.10
CA LYS A 21 1.40 -4.57 8.25
C LYS A 21 2.44 -5.21 9.18
N VAL A 22 3.66 -5.45 8.73
CA VAL A 22 4.71 -6.09 9.53
C VAL A 22 5.87 -5.15 9.91
N LEU A 23 5.96 -3.96 9.30
CA LEU A 23 7.07 -3.03 9.56
C LEU A 23 7.16 -2.64 11.03
N GLY A 24 6.06 -2.34 11.71
CA GLY A 24 6.07 -1.97 13.13
C GLY A 24 6.66 -3.07 14.04
N ALA A 25 6.36 -4.33 13.75
CA ALA A 25 6.96 -5.46 14.48
C ALA A 25 8.46 -5.61 14.18
N ILE A 26 8.88 -5.32 12.95
CA ILE A 26 10.30 -5.31 12.59
C ILE A 26 11.02 -4.18 13.31
N GLU A 27 10.49 -2.96 13.30
CA GLU A 27 11.05 -1.80 14.01
C GLU A 27 11.21 -2.08 15.50
N SER A 28 10.16 -2.62 16.14
CA SER A 28 10.20 -2.97 17.57
C SER A 28 11.27 -4.01 17.90
N ARG A 29 11.49 -4.98 17.04
CA ARG A 29 12.47 -6.06 17.24
C ARG A 29 13.91 -5.67 16.95
N THR A 30 14.11 -4.76 15.97
CA THR A 30 15.46 -4.45 15.44
C THR A 30 15.96 -3.07 15.83
N GLY A 31 15.08 -2.18 16.28
CA GLY A 31 15.36 -0.76 16.48
C GLY A 31 15.63 -0.01 15.16
N ALA A 32 15.30 -0.60 14.01
CA ALA A 32 15.27 0.09 12.71
C ALA A 32 14.14 1.12 12.68
N HIS A 33 14.22 2.05 11.74
CA HIS A 33 13.12 2.97 11.43
C HIS A 33 12.93 3.05 9.93
N PHE A 34 11.67 3.04 9.49
CA PHE A 34 11.30 3.10 8.07
C PHE A 34 10.65 4.43 7.74
N ASP A 35 11.29 5.17 6.83
CA ASP A 35 10.73 6.41 6.28
C ASP A 35 9.81 6.06 5.11
N TYR A 36 8.53 6.38 5.23
CA TYR A 36 7.54 6.13 4.19
C TYR A 36 7.68 7.14 3.05
N VAL A 37 7.96 6.64 1.85
CA VAL A 37 8.12 7.45 0.64
C VAL A 37 7.04 7.10 -0.36
N PRO A 38 6.04 7.96 -0.59
CA PRO A 38 4.99 7.71 -1.56
C PRO A 38 5.55 7.76 -2.98
N ILE A 39 5.24 6.74 -3.78
CA ILE A 39 5.58 6.66 -5.19
C ILE A 39 4.33 6.36 -6.02
N LEU A 40 4.32 6.74 -7.30
CA LEU A 40 3.27 6.34 -8.23
C LEU A 40 3.76 5.16 -9.07
N LEU A 41 3.40 3.94 -8.66
CA LEU A 41 3.90 2.70 -9.28
C LEU A 41 3.53 2.59 -10.75
N GLY A 42 2.29 2.94 -11.12
CA GLY A 42 1.86 2.98 -12.52
C GLY A 42 2.64 3.99 -13.36
N GLY A 43 3.03 5.12 -12.77
CA GLY A 43 3.91 6.11 -13.39
C GLY A 43 5.32 5.59 -13.62
N LEU A 44 5.87 4.88 -12.63
CA LEU A 44 7.18 4.23 -12.75
C LEU A 44 7.20 3.18 -13.85
N PHE A 45 6.18 2.32 -13.96
CA PHE A 45 6.08 1.37 -15.05
C PHE A 45 6.11 2.05 -16.41
N LYS A 46 5.33 3.12 -16.57
CA LYS A 46 5.28 3.89 -17.82
C LYS A 46 6.64 4.53 -18.17
N LEU A 47 7.29 5.17 -17.21
CA LEU A 47 8.57 5.87 -17.41
C LEU A 47 9.74 4.92 -17.68
N SER A 48 9.72 3.73 -17.09
CA SER A 48 10.75 2.69 -17.28
C SER A 48 10.47 1.73 -18.44
N ASN A 49 9.43 1.99 -19.24
CA ASN A 49 8.95 1.07 -20.28
C ASN A 49 8.70 -0.35 -19.75
N ASN A 50 8.21 -0.46 -18.52
CA ASN A 50 7.91 -1.70 -17.84
C ASN A 50 6.38 -1.90 -17.72
N ARG A 51 5.95 -3.04 -17.20
CA ARG A 51 4.55 -3.42 -16.99
C ARG A 51 4.35 -3.96 -15.57
N SER A 52 3.10 -3.97 -15.12
CA SER A 52 2.78 -4.66 -13.85
C SER A 52 3.15 -6.15 -13.94
N PRO A 53 3.54 -6.79 -12.83
CA PRO A 53 3.87 -8.23 -12.82
C PRO A 53 2.76 -9.11 -13.42
N VAL A 54 1.49 -8.76 -13.17
CA VAL A 54 0.35 -9.49 -13.72
C VAL A 54 0.33 -9.43 -15.26
N GLN A 55 0.67 -8.30 -15.84
CA GLN A 55 0.77 -8.13 -17.29
C GLN A 55 2.07 -8.71 -17.87
N ALA A 56 3.18 -8.52 -17.15
CA ALA A 56 4.49 -8.99 -17.62
C ALA A 56 4.62 -10.51 -17.64
N PHE A 57 3.91 -11.19 -16.74
CA PHE A 57 3.96 -12.65 -16.60
C PHE A 57 2.64 -13.33 -16.96
N ALA A 58 1.75 -12.67 -17.73
CA ALA A 58 0.45 -13.22 -18.10
C ALA A 58 0.57 -14.57 -18.83
N ASP A 59 1.62 -14.74 -19.64
CA ASP A 59 1.90 -15.95 -20.42
C ASP A 59 2.66 -17.04 -19.63
N ILE A 60 2.91 -16.80 -18.33
CA ILE A 60 3.63 -17.73 -17.44
C ILE A 60 2.71 -18.13 -16.27
N PRO A 61 1.77 -19.09 -16.46
CA PRO A 61 0.76 -19.42 -15.45
C PRO A 61 1.36 -19.83 -14.09
N ASN A 62 2.46 -20.57 -14.10
CA ASN A 62 3.13 -21.03 -12.89
C ASN A 62 3.73 -19.87 -12.07
N LYS A 63 4.18 -18.79 -12.72
CA LYS A 63 4.69 -17.62 -12.02
C LYS A 63 3.59 -16.92 -11.23
N LEU A 64 2.46 -16.65 -11.85
CA LEU A 64 1.31 -16.02 -11.20
C LEU A 64 0.69 -16.92 -10.11
N ALA A 65 0.66 -18.25 -10.33
CA ALA A 65 0.21 -19.21 -9.33
C ALA A 65 1.14 -19.22 -8.09
N TYR A 66 2.45 -19.17 -8.31
CA TYR A 66 3.45 -19.10 -7.26
C TYR A 66 3.34 -17.77 -6.47
N ASP A 67 3.21 -16.64 -7.14
CA ASP A 67 3.07 -15.34 -6.47
C ASP A 67 1.83 -15.31 -5.56
N ARG A 68 0.71 -15.90 -5.99
CA ARG A 68 -0.49 -16.07 -5.17
C ARG A 68 -0.27 -17.00 -3.97
N LEU A 69 0.51 -18.07 -4.16
CA LEU A 69 0.86 -18.99 -3.09
C LEU A 69 1.73 -18.32 -2.03
N GLU A 70 2.76 -17.58 -2.45
CA GLU A 70 3.63 -16.83 -1.53
C GLU A 70 2.86 -15.78 -0.74
N MET A 71 1.96 -15.04 -1.39
CA MET A 71 1.09 -14.08 -0.72
C MET A 71 0.22 -14.76 0.35
N ARG A 72 -0.40 -15.89 0.04
CA ARG A 72 -1.21 -16.66 1.03
C ARG A 72 -0.36 -17.16 2.20
N ARG A 73 0.85 -17.64 1.94
CA ARG A 73 1.79 -18.08 2.98
C ARG A 73 2.19 -16.92 3.89
N PHE A 74 2.46 -15.77 3.31
CA PHE A 74 2.79 -14.55 4.08
C PHE A 74 1.62 -14.14 4.96
N VAL A 75 0.42 -14.05 4.41
CA VAL A 75 -0.81 -13.73 5.12
C VAL A 75 -1.05 -14.69 6.30
N ALA A 76 -0.92 -16.00 6.06
CA ALA A 76 -1.07 -17.01 7.11
C ALA A 76 0.01 -16.89 8.19
N ARG A 77 1.27 -16.71 7.80
CA ARG A 77 2.41 -16.60 8.72
C ARG A 77 2.31 -15.40 9.65
N HIS A 78 1.76 -14.28 9.16
CA HIS A 78 1.67 -13.02 9.90
C HIS A 78 0.26 -12.74 10.43
N GLU A 79 -0.64 -13.72 10.35
CA GLU A 79 -2.02 -13.64 10.87
C GLU A 79 -2.82 -12.44 10.32
N LEU A 80 -2.61 -12.10 9.05
CA LEU A 80 -3.24 -10.95 8.39
C LEU A 80 -4.64 -11.33 7.85
N ALA A 81 -5.51 -11.85 8.71
CA ALA A 81 -6.81 -12.42 8.34
C ALA A 81 -7.77 -11.43 7.63
N LYS A 82 -7.55 -10.13 7.77
CA LYS A 82 -8.37 -9.10 7.11
C LYS A 82 -7.99 -8.86 5.64
N PHE A 83 -6.82 -9.36 5.20
CA PHE A 83 -6.38 -9.15 3.83
C PHE A 83 -7.33 -9.78 2.83
N THR A 84 -7.75 -9.00 1.83
CA THR A 84 -8.52 -9.47 0.68
C THR A 84 -8.04 -8.78 -0.60
N LEU A 85 -8.07 -9.50 -1.72
CA LEU A 85 -7.82 -8.87 -3.01
C LEU A 85 -8.97 -7.93 -3.35
N ASN A 86 -8.62 -6.69 -3.69
CA ASN A 86 -9.62 -5.68 -4.03
C ASN A 86 -10.33 -6.06 -5.34
N PRO A 87 -11.69 -6.12 -5.36
CA PRO A 87 -12.46 -6.51 -6.54
C PRO A 87 -12.36 -5.51 -7.70
N TYR A 88 -11.95 -4.27 -7.41
CA TYR A 88 -11.76 -3.20 -8.41
C TYR A 88 -10.33 -3.12 -8.93
N PHE A 89 -9.44 -4.00 -8.46
CA PHE A 89 -8.04 -4.00 -8.88
C PHE A 89 -7.89 -4.41 -10.37
N PRO A 90 -7.04 -3.71 -11.16
CA PRO A 90 -6.16 -2.61 -10.80
C PRO A 90 -6.89 -1.26 -10.75
N VAL A 91 -6.60 -0.44 -9.73
CA VAL A 91 -7.15 0.90 -9.54
C VAL A 91 -6.11 1.99 -9.87
N ASN A 92 -6.60 3.17 -10.27
CA ASN A 92 -5.73 4.34 -10.44
C ASN A 92 -5.50 5.03 -9.09
N THR A 93 -4.31 4.87 -8.56
CA THR A 93 -3.94 5.39 -7.22
C THR A 93 -3.48 6.85 -7.23
N LEU A 94 -3.42 7.53 -8.38
CA LEU A 94 -2.85 8.88 -8.48
C LEU A 94 -3.44 9.88 -7.47
N LYS A 95 -4.77 9.88 -7.30
CA LYS A 95 -5.44 10.82 -6.38
C LYS A 95 -5.07 10.54 -4.93
N ILE A 96 -5.16 9.28 -4.51
CA ILE A 96 -4.87 8.87 -3.13
C ILE A 96 -3.38 8.97 -2.80
N MET A 97 -2.49 8.76 -3.77
CA MET A 97 -1.05 8.98 -3.59
C MET A 97 -0.69 10.46 -3.46
N ARG A 98 -1.35 11.36 -4.20
CA ARG A 98 -1.20 12.82 -4.01
C ARG A 98 -1.65 13.26 -2.61
N LEU A 99 -2.74 12.68 -2.12
CA LEU A 99 -3.21 12.94 -0.75
C LEU A 99 -2.25 12.37 0.30
N ALA A 100 -1.53 11.28 0.02
CA ALA A 100 -0.48 10.76 0.91
C ALA A 100 0.67 11.77 1.07
N VAL A 101 1.09 12.43 -0.02
CA VAL A 101 2.09 13.51 0.04
C VAL A 101 1.56 14.68 0.87
N ALA A 102 0.34 15.15 0.60
CA ALA A 102 -0.25 16.23 1.37
C ALA A 102 -0.41 15.87 2.87
N ALA A 103 -0.70 14.60 3.18
CA ALA A 103 -0.78 14.13 4.55
C ALA A 103 0.58 14.15 5.28
N GLN A 104 1.69 13.99 4.55
CA GLN A 104 3.04 14.16 5.10
C GLN A 104 3.27 15.62 5.50
N ASP A 105 2.94 16.56 4.61
CA ASP A 105 3.07 18.01 4.88
C ASP A 105 2.21 18.46 6.07
N LEU A 106 1.07 17.82 6.28
CA LEU A 106 0.14 18.09 7.37
C LEU A 106 0.46 17.31 8.67
N GLY A 107 1.47 16.44 8.67
CA GLY A 107 1.85 15.64 9.83
C GLY A 107 0.87 14.50 10.20
N CYS A 108 -0.06 14.14 9.30
CA CYS A 108 -1.07 13.09 9.54
C CYS A 108 -0.87 11.83 8.66
N ALA A 109 0.28 11.70 7.99
CA ALA A 109 0.56 10.61 7.07
C ALA A 109 0.38 9.20 7.67
N PRO A 110 0.85 8.87 8.88
CA PRO A 110 0.68 7.51 9.42
C PRO A 110 -0.79 7.09 9.47
N ALA A 111 -1.65 7.95 10.02
CA ALA A 111 -3.08 7.66 10.13
C ALA A 111 -3.76 7.56 8.75
N TYR A 112 -3.37 8.43 7.80
CA TYR A 112 -3.87 8.38 6.42
C TYR A 112 -3.48 7.08 5.72
N ILE A 113 -2.22 6.66 5.85
CA ILE A 113 -1.69 5.44 5.23
C ILE A 113 -2.44 4.20 5.75
N ASP A 114 -2.62 4.10 7.07
CA ASP A 114 -3.37 3.00 7.70
C ASP A 114 -4.80 2.89 7.15
N VAL A 115 -5.50 4.02 7.07
CA VAL A 115 -6.89 4.06 6.58
C VAL A 115 -6.98 3.69 5.11
N MET A 116 -6.08 4.21 4.28
CA MET A 116 -6.10 3.92 2.84
C MET A 116 -5.75 2.47 2.52
N TYR A 117 -4.78 1.89 3.21
CA TYR A 117 -4.47 0.48 3.08
C TYR A 117 -5.61 -0.42 3.56
N SER A 118 -6.25 -0.08 4.68
CA SER A 118 -7.43 -0.81 5.15
C SER A 118 -8.59 -0.71 4.16
N ALA A 119 -8.90 0.48 3.65
CA ALA A 119 -9.94 0.67 2.64
C ALA A 119 -9.67 -0.15 1.38
N MET A 120 -8.42 -0.17 0.91
CA MET A 120 -8.02 -0.87 -0.31
C MET A 120 -7.99 -2.39 -0.14
N TRP A 121 -7.34 -2.91 0.92
CA TRP A 121 -6.97 -4.32 1.02
C TRP A 121 -7.67 -5.10 2.14
N GLU A 122 -8.49 -4.45 2.97
CA GLU A 122 -9.30 -5.12 3.99
C GLU A 122 -10.80 -4.95 3.73
N GLN A 123 -11.21 -3.80 3.15
CA GLN A 123 -12.62 -3.48 2.90
C GLN A 123 -13.02 -3.59 1.42
N GLY A 124 -12.06 -3.72 0.50
CA GLY A 124 -12.31 -3.85 -0.94
C GLY A 124 -13.02 -2.66 -1.55
N ARG A 125 -12.77 -1.43 -1.08
CA ARG A 125 -13.42 -0.22 -1.60
C ARG A 125 -12.93 0.15 -2.99
N ASN A 126 -13.79 0.80 -3.78
CA ASN A 126 -13.41 1.38 -5.06
C ASN A 126 -12.59 2.66 -4.85
N MET A 127 -11.27 2.56 -4.90
CA MET A 127 -10.37 3.68 -4.62
C MET A 127 -10.27 4.71 -5.75
N ASP A 128 -10.88 4.48 -6.91
CA ASP A 128 -11.04 5.48 -7.97
C ASP A 128 -12.12 6.52 -7.62
N ASP A 129 -13.00 6.21 -6.66
CA ASP A 129 -14.00 7.15 -6.17
C ASP A 129 -13.32 8.29 -5.38
N GLY A 130 -13.43 9.50 -5.93
CA GLY A 130 -12.79 10.69 -5.37
C GLY A 130 -13.31 11.12 -3.99
N GLU A 131 -14.41 10.56 -3.50
CA GLU A 131 -14.97 10.86 -2.19
C GLU A 131 -14.27 10.08 -1.07
N ILE A 132 -13.77 8.89 -1.35
CA ILE A 132 -13.13 8.03 -0.34
C ILE A 132 -11.88 8.69 0.28
N GLY A 133 -11.03 9.28 -0.55
CA GLY A 133 -9.84 9.99 -0.07
C GLY A 133 -10.18 11.22 0.78
N ARG A 134 -11.27 11.93 0.45
CA ARG A 134 -11.75 13.11 1.19
C ARG A 134 -12.43 12.73 2.50
N ALA A 135 -13.25 11.70 2.51
CA ALA A 135 -13.92 11.21 3.72
C ALA A 135 -12.91 10.74 4.77
N SER A 136 -11.89 9.99 4.35
CA SER A 136 -10.85 9.47 5.24
C SER A 136 -9.96 10.59 5.83
N CYS A 137 -9.71 11.67 5.08
CA CYS A 137 -9.06 12.86 5.63
C CYS A 137 -9.94 13.59 6.65
N ARG A 138 -11.24 13.72 6.41
CA ARG A 138 -12.15 14.45 7.32
C ARG A 138 -12.38 13.71 8.62
N GLU A 139 -12.55 12.40 8.57
CA GLU A 139 -12.92 11.59 9.73
C GLU A 139 -11.79 11.51 10.78
N ARG A 140 -10.54 11.63 10.37
CA ARG A 140 -9.39 11.57 11.29
C ARG A 140 -8.68 12.89 11.57
N VAL A 141 -8.79 13.88 10.70
CA VAL A 141 -8.36 15.25 11.03
C VAL A 141 -9.28 15.84 12.11
N SER A 142 -10.56 15.44 12.16
CA SER A 142 -11.50 15.80 13.24
C SER A 142 -11.18 15.15 14.61
N LEU A 143 -10.33 14.12 14.65
CA LEU A 143 -9.93 13.40 15.88
C LEU A 143 -8.58 13.87 16.45
N VAL A 144 -7.88 14.77 15.74
CA VAL A 144 -6.53 15.27 16.10
C VAL A 144 -6.59 16.78 16.43
N VAL A 145 -7.76 17.42 16.31
CA VAL A 145 -8.07 18.77 16.77
C VAL A 145 -9.06 18.64 17.92
#